data_4fba6d49236332b4d52199974d5eaad3
#
_entry.id   4fba6d49236332b4d52199974d5eaad3
#
_cell.length_a   1.000
_cell.length_b   1.000
_cell.length_c   1.000
_cell.angle_alpha   90.00
_cell.angle_beta   90.00
_cell.angle_gamma   90.00
#
_symmetry.space_group_name_H-M   'P 1'
#
loop_
_entity.id
_entity.type
_entity.pdbx_description
1 polymer ?
#
loop_
_entity_poly.entity_id
_entity_poly.type
_entity_poly.pdbx_seq_one_letter_code
_entity_poly.pdbx_strand_id
1 'polypeptide(L)'
;MMAMKKIVEKPWGYEEIIVHADKYVMKKIFIKAGHRLSKQFHIKKDETVYVDAGVLHLDFSRESGESNVRKLYKGESWRIKPKTIHRFCAPLDTGVTLIEVSTPELDDVVRLHDDYGRHNRA
;
A
#
# COMPACT_ATOMS: atom_id res chain seq x y z
N MET A 1 -22.59 10.61 9.52
CA MET A 1 -22.59 9.23 9.94
C MET A 1 -21.19 8.72 10.15
N MET A 2 -20.92 8.08 11.25
CA MET A 2 -19.60 7.54 11.51
C MET A 2 -19.37 6.25 10.72
N ALA A 3 -18.25 6.20 10.01
CA ALA A 3 -17.80 4.96 9.41
C ALA A 3 -17.35 4.02 10.53
N MET A 4 -17.78 2.77 10.49
CA MET A 4 -17.30 1.75 11.41
C MET A 4 -15.91 1.30 10.97
N LYS A 5 -15.00 1.18 11.92
CA LYS A 5 -13.68 0.60 11.66
C LYS A 5 -13.86 -0.82 11.16
N LYS A 6 -13.14 -1.14 10.10
CA LYS A 6 -13.14 -2.48 9.54
C LYS A 6 -11.72 -2.96 9.38
N ILE A 7 -11.41 -4.09 10.02
CA ILE A 7 -10.10 -4.74 9.89
C ILE A 7 -10.21 -5.88 8.88
N VAL A 8 -9.32 -5.86 7.90
CA VAL A 8 -9.22 -6.87 6.86
C VAL A 8 -7.89 -7.58 7.02
N GLU A 9 -7.92 -8.87 7.38
CA GLU A 9 -6.71 -9.66 7.50
C GLU A 9 -6.13 -9.96 6.13
N LYS A 10 -4.81 -9.87 6.02
CA LYS A 10 -4.05 -10.12 4.81
C LYS A 10 -2.91 -11.11 5.12
N PRO A 11 -2.42 -11.83 4.10
CA PRO A 11 -1.30 -12.76 4.33
C PRO A 11 -0.05 -12.08 4.91
N TRP A 12 0.15 -10.80 4.61
CA TRP A 12 1.30 -10.01 5.03
C TRP A 12 1.08 -9.16 6.28
N GLY A 13 -0.13 -9.13 6.83
CA GLY A 13 -0.48 -8.33 7.99
C GLY A 13 -1.96 -7.98 8.00
N TYR A 14 -2.30 -6.70 8.06
CA TYR A 14 -3.71 -6.29 8.02
C TYR A 14 -3.88 -4.87 7.51
N GLU A 15 -5.11 -4.57 7.09
CA GLU A 15 -5.57 -3.22 6.81
C GLU A 15 -6.72 -2.88 7.76
N GLU A 16 -6.70 -1.68 8.28
CA GLU A 16 -7.83 -1.13 9.03
C GLU A 16 -8.39 0.04 8.23
N ILE A 17 -9.61 -0.10 7.75
CA ILE A 17 -10.29 0.98 7.04
C ILE A 17 -10.86 1.92 8.09
N ILE A 18 -10.25 3.10 8.23
CA ILE A 18 -10.62 4.08 9.23
C ILE A 18 -11.77 4.96 8.74
N VAL A 19 -11.69 5.40 7.48
CA VAL A 19 -12.72 6.22 6.83
C VAL A 19 -12.87 5.76 5.40
N HIS A 20 -14.12 5.60 4.98
CA HIS A 20 -14.45 5.41 3.57
C HIS A 20 -15.57 6.40 3.23
N ALA A 21 -15.19 7.52 2.68
CA ALA A 21 -16.10 8.60 2.28
C ALA A 21 -16.29 8.63 0.77
N ASP A 22 -17.13 9.54 0.29
CA ASP A 22 -17.44 9.66 -1.14
C ASP A 22 -16.21 9.95 -1.99
N LYS A 23 -15.26 10.71 -1.46
CA LYS A 23 -14.14 11.22 -2.23
C LYS A 23 -12.78 10.77 -1.75
N TYR A 24 -12.71 10.10 -0.59
CA TYR A 24 -11.42 9.68 -0.04
C TYR A 24 -11.58 8.48 0.89
N VAL A 25 -10.46 7.79 1.09
CA VAL A 25 -10.33 6.66 2.02
C VAL A 25 -9.09 6.88 2.87
N MET A 26 -9.17 6.54 4.14
CA MET A 26 -8.04 6.50 5.05
C MET A 26 -7.91 5.10 5.62
N LYS A 27 -6.72 4.50 5.48
CA LYS A 27 -6.42 3.18 6.01
C LYS A 27 -5.18 3.22 6.88
N LYS A 28 -5.15 2.34 7.86
CA LYS A 28 -3.94 1.95 8.56
C LYS A 28 -3.52 0.58 8.02
N ILE A 29 -2.27 0.46 7.62
CA ILE A 29 -1.73 -0.77 7.05
C ILE A 29 -0.58 -1.23 7.93
N PHE A 30 -0.63 -2.48 8.39
CA PHE A 30 0.49 -3.09 9.09
C PHE A 30 1.06 -4.22 8.24
N ILE A 31 2.36 -4.16 7.98
CA ILE A 31 3.09 -5.20 7.24
C ILE A 31 4.05 -5.88 8.20
N LYS A 32 3.92 -7.19 8.35
CA LYS A 32 4.79 -7.99 9.23
C LYS A 32 6.24 -7.95 8.73
N ALA A 33 7.19 -8.06 9.67
CA ALA A 33 8.60 -8.15 9.34
C ALA A 33 8.84 -9.20 8.24
N GLY A 34 9.62 -8.85 7.25
CA GLY A 34 9.98 -9.74 6.15
C GLY A 34 8.87 -10.01 5.13
N HIS A 35 7.71 -9.39 5.28
CA HIS A 35 6.60 -9.55 4.34
C HIS A 35 6.48 -8.35 3.41
N ARG A 36 5.75 -8.53 2.33
CA ARG A 36 5.51 -7.49 1.35
C ARG A 36 4.16 -7.66 0.67
N LEU A 37 3.61 -6.57 0.19
CA LEU A 37 2.39 -6.60 -0.61
C LEU A 37 2.71 -7.08 -2.03
N SER A 38 1.67 -7.20 -2.86
CA SER A 38 1.89 -7.50 -4.27
C SER A 38 2.57 -6.35 -4.99
N LYS A 39 3.26 -6.67 -6.06
CA LYS A 39 3.68 -5.68 -7.05
C LYS A 39 2.45 -5.34 -7.87
N GLN A 40 2.05 -4.08 -7.87
CA GLN A 40 0.72 -3.69 -8.34
C GLN A 40 0.70 -2.27 -8.88
N PHE A 41 -0.38 -1.96 -9.58
CA PHE A 41 -0.71 -0.59 -9.94
C PHE A 41 -2.22 -0.38 -9.86
N HIS A 42 -2.64 0.87 -9.86
CA HIS A 42 -4.04 1.28 -9.85
C HIS A 42 -4.32 2.09 -11.12
N ILE A 43 -5.50 1.93 -11.68
CA ILE A 43 -5.87 2.63 -12.91
C ILE A 43 -6.32 4.06 -12.61
N LYS A 44 -7.15 4.23 -11.58
CA LYS A 44 -7.72 5.53 -11.18
C LYS A 44 -7.27 5.99 -9.81
N LYS A 45 -7.02 5.06 -8.91
CA LYS A 45 -6.72 5.36 -7.52
C LYS A 45 -5.41 6.14 -7.40
N ASP A 46 -5.52 7.28 -6.73
CA ASP A 46 -4.40 8.13 -6.36
C ASP A 46 -4.22 7.98 -4.85
N GLU A 47 -3.02 7.69 -4.40
CA GLU A 47 -2.79 7.46 -2.98
C GLU A 47 -1.51 8.12 -2.49
N THR A 48 -1.48 8.44 -1.20
CA THR A 48 -0.28 8.87 -0.49
C THR A 48 -0.12 7.99 0.73
N VAL A 49 1.08 7.47 0.91
CA VAL A 49 1.42 6.66 2.06
C VAL A 49 2.31 7.46 3.00
N TYR A 50 2.05 7.35 4.30
CA TYR A 50 2.78 8.00 5.38
C TYR A 50 3.29 6.93 6.33
N VAL A 51 4.57 6.99 6.71
CA VAL A 51 5.15 6.01 7.63
C VAL A 51 4.92 6.44 9.07
N ASP A 52 4.11 5.66 9.77
CA ASP A 52 3.76 5.93 11.18
C ASP A 52 4.74 5.24 12.14
N ALA A 53 5.24 4.06 11.79
CA ALA A 53 6.23 3.34 12.59
C ALA A 53 7.04 2.41 11.70
N GLY A 54 8.32 2.26 12.01
CA GLY A 54 9.22 1.42 11.24
C GLY A 54 9.80 2.12 10.02
N VAL A 55 10.27 1.34 9.08
CA VAL A 55 10.85 1.82 7.81
C VAL A 55 10.16 1.09 6.67
N LEU A 56 9.64 1.85 5.72
CA LEU A 56 9.05 1.26 4.52
C LEU A 56 10.10 1.18 3.41
N HIS A 57 10.26 -0.02 2.84
CA HIS A 57 11.00 -0.17 1.60
C HIS A 57 9.98 -0.10 0.46
N LEU A 58 9.97 1.02 -0.23
CA LEU A 58 9.07 1.25 -1.35
C LEU A 58 9.80 0.93 -2.65
N ASP A 59 9.31 -0.11 -3.32
CA ASP A 59 9.75 -0.45 -4.68
C ASP A 59 8.78 0.22 -5.65
N PHE A 60 9.27 0.98 -6.60
CA PHE A 60 8.44 1.62 -7.60
C PHE A 60 9.14 1.66 -8.95
N SER A 61 8.35 1.63 -10.03
CA SER A 61 8.86 1.70 -11.38
C SER A 61 8.71 3.11 -11.92
N ARG A 62 9.75 3.62 -12.56
CA ARG A 62 9.70 4.87 -13.29
C ARG A 62 9.05 4.66 -14.66
N GLU A 63 8.66 5.73 -15.32
CA GLU A 63 8.12 5.69 -16.69
C GLU A 63 9.07 4.98 -17.66
N SER A 64 10.38 5.07 -17.44
CA SER A 64 11.38 4.36 -18.22
C SER A 64 11.35 2.84 -18.06
N GLY A 65 10.57 2.33 -17.09
CA GLY A 65 10.53 0.91 -16.75
C GLY A 65 11.55 0.48 -15.70
N GLU A 66 12.43 1.39 -15.28
CA GLU A 66 13.42 1.09 -14.25
C GLU A 66 12.77 0.97 -12.88
N SER A 67 13.12 -0.09 -12.16
CA SER A 67 12.74 -0.27 -10.76
C SER A 67 13.68 0.50 -9.85
N ASN A 68 13.10 1.15 -8.85
CA ASN A 68 13.86 1.84 -7.80
C ASN A 68 13.30 1.44 -6.45
N VAL A 69 14.20 1.35 -5.47
CA VAL A 69 13.80 1.12 -4.08
C VAL A 69 14.14 2.37 -3.29
N ARG A 70 13.14 2.90 -2.59
CA ARG A 70 13.32 4.04 -1.71
C ARG A 70 12.95 3.65 -0.29
N LYS A 71 13.79 3.99 0.67
CA LYS A 71 13.48 3.83 2.08
C LYS A 71 12.77 5.07 2.57
N LEU A 72 11.61 4.87 3.17
CA LEU A 72 10.85 5.93 3.83
C LEU A 72 10.87 5.68 5.33
N TYR A 73 11.27 6.68 6.06
CA TYR A 73 11.40 6.63 7.51
C TYR A 73 10.17 7.25 8.18
N LYS A 74 10.02 6.98 9.48
CA LYS A 74 8.92 7.52 10.26
C LYS A 74 8.74 9.03 10.00
N GLY A 75 7.52 9.43 9.72
CA GLY A 75 7.16 10.82 9.43
C GLY A 75 7.28 11.22 7.97
N GLU A 76 7.82 10.35 7.12
CA GLU A 76 7.93 10.62 5.70
C GLU A 76 6.73 10.09 4.93
N SER A 77 6.42 10.74 3.82
CA SER A 77 5.31 10.35 2.95
C SER A 77 5.73 10.30 1.49
N TRP A 78 4.96 9.58 0.70
CA TRP A 78 5.20 9.44 -0.73
C TRP A 78 3.87 9.29 -1.45
N ARG A 79 3.65 10.10 -2.48
CA ARG A 79 2.48 10.00 -3.35
C ARG A 79 2.73 8.96 -4.43
N ILE A 80 1.75 8.09 -4.62
CA ILE A 80 1.75 7.09 -5.69
C ILE A 80 0.61 7.46 -6.63
N LYS A 81 0.99 8.03 -7.78
CA LYS A 81 0.03 8.44 -8.80
C LYS A 81 -0.61 7.23 -9.46
N PRO A 82 -1.80 7.38 -10.06
CA PRO A 82 -2.39 6.32 -10.86
C PRO A 82 -1.41 5.77 -11.89
N LYS A 83 -1.48 4.46 -12.12
CA LYS A 83 -0.66 3.71 -13.09
C LYS A 83 0.81 3.56 -12.71
N THR A 84 1.21 3.98 -11.52
CA THR A 84 2.57 3.77 -11.02
C THR A 84 2.68 2.34 -10.45
N ILE A 85 3.54 1.54 -11.03
CA ILE A 85 3.82 0.20 -10.52
C ILE A 85 4.62 0.34 -9.22
N HIS A 86 4.15 -0.28 -8.15
CA HIS A 86 4.78 -0.16 -6.84
C HIS A 86 4.58 -1.40 -5.98
N ARG A 87 5.38 -1.50 -4.92
CA ARG A 87 5.30 -2.58 -3.95
C ARG A 87 5.77 -2.08 -2.59
N PHE A 88 4.96 -2.31 -1.56
CA PHE A 88 5.34 -1.98 -0.18
C PHE A 88 5.98 -3.20 0.46
N CYS A 89 7.16 -3.02 1.03
CA CYS A 89 7.91 -4.09 1.67
C CYS A 89 8.32 -3.68 3.08
N ALA A 90 8.21 -4.62 4.03
CA ALA A 90 8.77 -4.45 5.37
C ALA A 90 10.19 -5.03 5.41
N PRO A 91 11.10 -4.43 6.21
CA PRO A 91 12.41 -5.04 6.43
C PRO A 91 12.29 -6.41 7.10
N LEU A 92 13.37 -7.18 7.04
CA LEU A 92 13.40 -8.54 7.59
C LEU A 92 13.26 -8.58 9.11
N ASP A 93 13.70 -7.53 9.80
CA ASP A 93 13.82 -7.50 11.26
C ASP A 93 12.69 -6.77 11.97
N THR A 94 11.86 -6.02 11.25
CA THR A 94 10.80 -5.24 11.90
C THR A 94 9.63 -5.01 10.96
N GLY A 95 8.43 -4.96 11.54
CA GLY A 95 7.23 -4.60 10.79
C GLY A 95 7.16 -3.09 10.54
N VAL A 96 6.27 -2.69 9.64
CA VAL A 96 6.04 -1.28 9.33
C VAL A 96 4.55 -0.97 9.42
N THR A 97 4.23 0.18 10.02
CA THR A 97 2.87 0.70 10.09
C THR A 97 2.76 1.93 9.21
N LEU A 98 1.79 1.91 8.30
CA LEU A 98 1.55 2.97 7.34
C LEU A 98 0.15 3.54 7.53
N ILE A 99 0.03 4.82 7.21
CA ILE A 99 -1.27 5.46 6.99
C ILE A 99 -1.38 5.74 5.50
N GLU A 100 -2.43 5.27 4.88
CA GLU A 100 -2.69 5.51 3.47
C GLU A 100 -3.93 6.36 3.32
N VAL A 101 -3.81 7.44 2.58
CA VAL A 101 -4.94 8.28 2.17
C VAL A 101 -5.07 8.16 0.67
N SER A 102 -6.26 7.88 0.19
CA SER A 102 -6.46 7.66 -1.24
C SER A 102 -7.81 8.16 -1.70
N THR A 103 -7.97 8.22 -3.02
CA THR A 103 -9.28 8.32 -3.65
C THR A 103 -10.07 7.04 -3.38
N PRO A 104 -11.41 7.04 -3.56
CA PRO A 104 -12.25 5.97 -2.99
C PRO A 104 -12.28 4.65 -3.74
N GLU A 105 -11.51 4.47 -4.80
CA GLU A 105 -11.49 3.24 -5.60
C GLU A 105 -10.78 2.09 -4.88
N LEU A 106 -11.43 1.52 -3.86
CA LEU A 106 -10.84 0.46 -3.02
C LEU A 106 -10.48 -0.81 -3.79
N ASP A 107 -11.27 -1.17 -4.80
CA ASP A 107 -11.09 -2.41 -5.55
C ASP A 107 -10.25 -2.24 -6.82
N ASP A 108 -9.76 -1.03 -7.06
CA ASP A 108 -8.95 -0.71 -8.22
C ASP A 108 -7.52 -1.14 -8.01
N VAL A 109 -7.23 -2.40 -8.24
CA VAL A 109 -5.88 -2.95 -8.14
C VAL A 109 -5.62 -3.98 -9.23
N VAL A 110 -4.47 -3.87 -9.90
CA VAL A 110 -3.96 -4.88 -10.81
C VAL A 110 -2.68 -5.44 -10.22
N ARG A 111 -2.70 -6.71 -9.82
CA ARG A 111 -1.54 -7.38 -9.23
C ARG A 111 -0.71 -8.02 -10.32
N LEU A 112 0.56 -7.62 -10.41
CA LEU A 112 1.50 -8.14 -11.40
C LEU A 112 2.30 -9.32 -10.86
N HIS A 113 2.62 -9.28 -9.57
CA HIS A 113 3.34 -10.33 -8.87
C HIS A 113 2.92 -10.36 -7.42
N ASP A 114 2.67 -11.54 -6.88
CA ASP A 114 2.19 -11.70 -5.51
C ASP A 114 2.77 -12.96 -4.89
N ASP A 115 3.45 -12.81 -3.75
CA ASP A 115 4.07 -13.93 -3.03
C ASP A 115 3.03 -14.92 -2.50
N TYR A 116 1.76 -14.52 -2.44
CA TYR A 116 0.67 -15.30 -1.84
C TYR A 116 -0.31 -15.87 -2.88
N GLY A 117 0.02 -15.76 -4.14
CA GLY A 117 -0.77 -16.33 -5.22
C GLY A 117 -2.07 -15.59 -5.54
N ARG A 118 -2.20 -14.33 -5.18
CA ARG A 118 -3.41 -13.53 -5.41
C ARG A 118 -3.35 -12.72 -6.70
N HIS A 119 -2.73 -13.24 -7.74
CA HIS A 119 -2.64 -12.52 -9.00
C HIS A 119 -4.04 -12.25 -9.56
N ASN A 120 -4.20 -11.09 -10.20
CA ASN A 120 -5.41 -10.81 -10.94
C ASN A 120 -5.50 -11.77 -12.11
N ARG A 121 -6.70 -12.28 -12.30
CA ARG A 121 -7.00 -13.11 -13.46
C ARG A 121 -7.85 -12.30 -14.41
N ALA A 122 -7.43 -12.25 -15.63
CA ALA A 122 -8.23 -11.61 -16.65
C ALA A 122 -9.55 -12.36 -16.85
#